data_a1fdc852e24811c13aa52d4654af76c4
#
_entry.id   a1fdc852e24811c13aa52d4654af76c4
#
_cell.length_a   1.000
_cell.length_b   1.000
_cell.length_c   1.000
_cell.angle_alpha   90.00
_cell.angle_beta   90.00
_cell.angle_gamma   90.00
#
_symmetry.space_group_name_H-M   'P 1'
#
loop_
_entity.id
_entity.type
_entity.pdbx_description
1 polymer ?
#
loop_
_entity_poly.entity_id
_entity_poly.type
_entity_poly.pdbx_seq_one_letter_code
_entity_poly.pdbx_strand_id
1 'polypeptide(L)'
;MLFPARRLLLACVFGLGCTAAQAENWPGDDWQSRLAAPSAALNELESYAFPTRDDATRKGVRTDALLVIRDGQVVYERYAAPTTAATAHLTWSMAKSVMATVMGVAYGEGRFRLDAPVAEYYQPFAAHPQIKVGHLLNWASGLDWQEDYEYAPLKSSVVAMLYTRGRADMAAFTAAHTADAEPGARFRYSSGDSNVLAAALKNMVGEEAYADYPWTALFDPLGIKTAVWERDAAGTFVGSSYAYMSARDLARIGLLMQHDGRWGDQQLLPKAWVDFNRTPFANYQPQAEKPDEAVPGGQWWLNAAVAGARRPWPDAPEDTLVASGHWGQGLYVIASENLLIVRYADDRDGSFDRNHFLKLVLAALSQEVQP
;
A
#
# COMPACT_ATOMS: atom_id res chain seq x y z
N MET A 1 12.14 -51.07 66.59
CA MET A 1 12.05 -51.40 65.15
C MET A 1 11.55 -50.19 64.45
N LEU A 2 12.45 -49.43 63.78
CA LEU A 2 12.16 -48.23 63.06
C LEU A 2 12.35 -48.51 61.55
N PHE A 3 11.31 -48.33 60.76
CA PHE A 3 11.37 -48.42 59.29
C PHE A 3 11.72 -47.08 58.71
N PRO A 4 12.65 -46.96 57.70
CA PRO A 4 12.93 -45.72 57.05
C PRO A 4 11.96 -45.49 55.87
N ALA A 5 11.39 -44.27 55.77
CA ALA A 5 10.55 -43.81 54.68
C ALA A 5 11.40 -43.53 53.46
N ARG A 6 11.12 -44.21 52.35
CA ARG A 6 11.66 -43.89 51.01
C ARG A 6 10.93 -42.68 50.42
N ARG A 7 11.65 -41.57 50.20
CA ARG A 7 11.16 -40.42 49.40
C ARG A 7 11.36 -40.74 47.92
N LEU A 8 10.26 -40.82 47.18
CA LEU A 8 10.27 -40.82 45.70
C LEU A 8 10.51 -39.38 45.21
N LEU A 9 11.60 -39.13 44.51
CA LEU A 9 11.81 -37.90 43.76
C LEU A 9 11.13 -38.09 42.40
N LEU A 10 10.08 -37.30 42.15
CA LEU A 10 9.47 -37.16 40.82
C LEU A 10 10.26 -36.11 40.04
N ALA A 11 11.05 -36.53 39.03
CA ALA A 11 11.73 -35.65 38.13
C ALA A 11 10.73 -35.21 37.06
N CYS A 12 10.26 -33.97 37.12
CA CYS A 12 9.54 -33.34 36.02
C CYS A 12 10.53 -32.95 34.92
N VAL A 13 10.53 -33.67 33.81
CA VAL A 13 11.23 -33.31 32.61
C VAL A 13 10.37 -32.25 31.90
N PHE A 14 10.73 -30.97 32.06
CA PHE A 14 10.22 -29.91 31.19
C PHE A 14 10.87 -30.05 29.81
N GLY A 15 10.15 -30.61 28.87
CA GLY A 15 10.51 -30.54 27.45
C GLY A 15 10.40 -29.08 26.96
N LEU A 16 11.51 -28.38 26.82
CA LEU A 16 11.61 -27.16 26.08
C LEU A 16 11.40 -27.53 24.59
N GLY A 17 10.15 -27.40 24.14
CA GLY A 17 9.86 -27.38 22.70
C GLY A 17 10.50 -26.12 22.10
N CYS A 18 11.72 -26.25 21.54
CA CYS A 18 12.25 -25.26 20.61
C CYS A 18 11.37 -25.31 19.36
N THR A 19 10.39 -24.42 19.23
CA THR A 19 9.87 -24.07 17.93
C THR A 19 11.04 -23.45 17.17
N ALA A 20 11.60 -24.16 16.21
CA ALA A 20 12.54 -23.57 15.29
C ALA A 20 11.84 -22.37 14.64
N ALA A 21 12.31 -21.17 14.97
CA ALA A 21 11.89 -19.97 14.23
C ALA A 21 12.27 -20.22 12.76
N GLN A 22 11.27 -20.30 11.90
CA GLN A 22 11.49 -20.47 10.48
C GLN A 22 12.31 -19.27 10.02
N ALA A 23 13.47 -19.49 9.42
CA ALA A 23 14.32 -18.40 8.94
C ALA A 23 13.53 -17.57 7.92
N GLU A 24 13.44 -16.26 8.16
CA GLU A 24 12.77 -15.35 7.25
C GLU A 24 13.51 -15.31 5.91
N ASN A 25 12.76 -15.49 4.81
CA ASN A 25 13.33 -15.41 3.47
C ASN A 25 13.27 -13.96 2.98
N TRP A 26 14.42 -13.30 2.95
CA TRP A 26 14.57 -11.98 2.36
C TRP A 26 15.01 -12.10 0.90
N PRO A 27 14.45 -11.30 -0.02
CA PRO A 27 14.96 -11.28 -1.38
C PRO A 27 16.37 -10.67 -1.37
N GLY A 28 17.30 -11.35 -2.01
CA GLY A 28 18.62 -10.82 -2.30
C GLY A 28 18.56 -9.85 -3.49
N ASP A 29 19.42 -10.06 -4.49
CA ASP A 29 19.34 -9.33 -5.76
C ASP A 29 17.98 -9.54 -6.45
N ASP A 30 17.40 -10.72 -6.30
CA ASP A 30 16.07 -11.08 -6.78
C ASP A 30 15.36 -12.06 -5.83
N TRP A 31 14.06 -12.25 -6.03
CA TRP A 31 13.23 -13.16 -5.27
C TRP A 31 13.59 -14.63 -5.58
N GLN A 32 13.64 -15.44 -4.55
CA GLN A 32 13.64 -16.89 -4.72
C GLN A 32 12.25 -17.38 -5.14
N SER A 33 12.18 -18.45 -5.90
CA SER A 33 10.92 -19.02 -6.38
C SER A 33 10.71 -20.44 -5.88
N ARG A 34 9.50 -20.70 -5.42
CA ARG A 34 8.97 -22.03 -5.08
C ARG A 34 7.56 -22.11 -5.65
N LEU A 35 7.46 -22.30 -6.97
CA LEU A 35 6.18 -22.23 -7.67
C LEU A 35 5.19 -23.28 -7.15
N ALA A 36 3.94 -22.85 -6.99
CA ALA A 36 2.83 -23.70 -6.62
C ALA A 36 2.62 -24.81 -7.68
N ALA A 37 2.28 -26.00 -7.23
CA ALA A 37 1.93 -27.09 -8.13
C ALA A 37 0.62 -26.77 -8.88
N PRO A 38 0.49 -27.21 -10.13
CA PRO A 38 -0.76 -27.10 -10.87
C PRO A 38 -1.93 -27.71 -10.09
N SER A 39 -3.02 -26.97 -9.97
CA SER A 39 -4.23 -27.39 -9.24
C SER A 39 -5.49 -26.84 -9.89
N ALA A 40 -6.64 -27.41 -9.58
CA ALA A 40 -7.92 -26.88 -10.05
C ALA A 40 -8.15 -25.44 -9.56
N ALA A 41 -7.79 -25.13 -8.31
CA ALA A 41 -7.92 -23.79 -7.75
C ALA A 41 -6.99 -22.77 -8.43
N LEU A 42 -5.75 -23.18 -8.77
CA LEU A 42 -4.84 -22.32 -9.53
C LEU A 42 -5.38 -22.05 -10.94
N ASN A 43 -5.95 -23.06 -11.61
CA ASN A 43 -6.57 -22.89 -12.92
C ASN A 43 -7.78 -21.94 -12.86
N GLU A 44 -8.57 -21.98 -11.78
CA GLU A 44 -9.68 -21.07 -11.57
C GLU A 44 -9.19 -19.61 -11.40
N LEU A 45 -8.15 -19.40 -10.57
CA LEU A 45 -7.49 -18.10 -10.43
C LEU A 45 -6.97 -17.59 -11.78
N GLU A 46 -6.30 -18.42 -12.56
CA GLU A 46 -5.78 -18.05 -13.89
C GLU A 46 -6.89 -17.68 -14.87
N SER A 47 -7.98 -18.45 -14.86
CA SER A 47 -9.12 -18.21 -15.74
C SER A 47 -9.81 -16.89 -15.41
N TYR A 48 -9.89 -16.52 -14.12
CA TYR A 48 -10.43 -15.25 -13.68
C TYR A 48 -9.46 -14.08 -13.97
N ALA A 49 -8.19 -14.21 -13.59
CA ALA A 49 -7.22 -13.13 -13.66
C ALA A 49 -6.75 -12.85 -15.11
N PHE A 50 -6.68 -13.86 -15.97
CA PHE A 50 -6.16 -13.77 -17.33
C PHE A 50 -7.16 -14.36 -18.37
N PRO A 51 -8.39 -13.85 -18.43
CA PRO A 51 -9.31 -14.23 -19.50
C PRO A 51 -8.78 -13.75 -20.85
N THR A 52 -9.35 -14.26 -21.95
CA THR A 52 -9.05 -13.74 -23.28
C THR A 52 -9.43 -12.25 -23.34
N ARG A 53 -8.45 -11.39 -23.67
CA ARG A 53 -8.64 -9.95 -23.74
C ARG A 53 -9.33 -9.53 -25.02
N ASP A 54 -10.30 -8.64 -24.91
CA ASP A 54 -10.84 -7.85 -26.02
C ASP A 54 -10.20 -6.45 -25.99
N ASP A 55 -9.20 -6.25 -26.83
CA ASP A 55 -8.49 -4.97 -26.90
C ASP A 55 -9.29 -3.88 -27.64
N ALA A 56 -10.30 -4.26 -28.41
CA ALA A 56 -11.17 -3.30 -29.11
C ALA A 56 -12.14 -2.61 -28.15
N THR A 57 -12.76 -3.35 -27.25
CA THR A 57 -13.72 -2.80 -26.28
C THR A 57 -13.09 -2.44 -24.94
N ARG A 58 -11.91 -3.01 -24.62
CA ARG A 58 -11.22 -2.89 -23.33
C ARG A 58 -12.09 -3.26 -22.13
N LYS A 59 -13.06 -4.16 -22.31
CA LYS A 59 -13.95 -4.67 -21.27
C LYS A 59 -13.38 -5.92 -20.61
N GLY A 60 -13.92 -6.25 -19.43
CA GLY A 60 -13.57 -7.42 -18.66
C GLY A 60 -12.31 -7.23 -17.81
N VAL A 61 -11.94 -8.30 -17.11
CA VAL A 61 -10.72 -8.35 -16.29
C VAL A 61 -9.49 -8.33 -17.20
N ARG A 62 -8.56 -7.40 -16.93
CA ARG A 62 -7.40 -7.12 -17.78
C ARG A 62 -6.11 -7.04 -16.95
N THR A 63 -5.70 -8.17 -16.40
CA THR A 63 -4.46 -8.27 -15.60
C THR A 63 -3.24 -8.20 -16.51
N ASP A 64 -2.32 -7.28 -16.25
CA ASP A 64 -1.03 -7.14 -16.94
C ASP A 64 0.07 -7.94 -16.25
N ALA A 65 0.06 -7.97 -14.93
CA ALA A 65 0.96 -8.76 -14.10
C ALA A 65 0.22 -9.27 -12.86
N LEU A 66 0.48 -10.50 -12.48
CA LEU A 66 0.09 -11.07 -11.20
C LEU A 66 1.30 -11.78 -10.61
N LEU A 67 1.78 -11.28 -9.48
CA LEU A 67 2.86 -11.84 -8.69
C LEU A 67 2.33 -12.18 -7.30
N VAL A 68 2.54 -13.41 -6.85
CA VAL A 68 2.16 -13.89 -5.52
C VAL A 68 3.41 -14.42 -4.81
N ILE A 69 3.66 -13.88 -3.63
CA ILE A 69 4.81 -14.24 -2.79
C ILE A 69 4.28 -14.75 -1.46
N ARG A 70 4.70 -15.93 -1.06
CA ARG A 70 4.38 -16.52 0.25
C ARG A 70 5.67 -16.91 0.96
N ASP A 71 5.77 -16.61 2.26
CA ASP A 71 6.96 -16.88 3.07
C ASP A 71 8.25 -16.33 2.43
N GLY A 72 8.19 -15.16 1.79
CA GLY A 72 9.32 -14.52 1.12
C GLY A 72 9.75 -15.18 -0.21
N GLN A 73 8.97 -16.09 -0.77
CA GLN A 73 9.26 -16.79 -2.02
C GLN A 73 8.14 -16.58 -3.04
N VAL A 74 8.50 -16.41 -4.33
CA VAL A 74 7.51 -16.36 -5.41
C VAL A 74 6.88 -17.74 -5.55
N VAL A 75 5.56 -17.80 -5.32
CA VAL A 75 4.76 -19.03 -5.49
C VAL A 75 3.95 -19.01 -6.77
N TYR A 76 3.68 -17.83 -7.32
CA TYR A 76 3.01 -17.68 -8.62
C TYR A 76 3.45 -16.38 -9.30
N GLU A 77 3.68 -16.44 -10.59
CA GLU A 77 4.03 -15.27 -11.38
C GLU A 77 3.56 -15.44 -12.82
N ARG A 78 2.81 -14.45 -13.34
CA ARG A 78 2.37 -14.43 -14.74
C ARG A 78 2.23 -13.01 -15.25
N TYR A 79 2.62 -12.80 -16.50
CA TYR A 79 2.56 -11.52 -17.20
C TYR A 79 1.81 -11.66 -18.51
N ALA A 80 0.97 -10.68 -18.85
CA ALA A 80 0.36 -10.56 -20.16
C ALA A 80 1.19 -9.62 -21.04
N ALA A 81 1.52 -10.07 -22.24
CA ALA A 81 2.29 -9.26 -23.18
C ALA A 81 1.61 -7.90 -23.45
N PRO A 82 2.40 -6.80 -23.56
CA PRO A 82 3.86 -6.73 -23.60
C PRO A 82 4.55 -6.67 -22.22
N THR A 83 3.81 -6.76 -21.10
CA THR A 83 4.34 -6.69 -19.75
C THR A 83 5.22 -7.90 -19.44
N THR A 84 6.32 -7.68 -18.73
CA THR A 84 7.28 -8.68 -18.27
C THR A 84 7.67 -8.45 -16.82
N ALA A 85 8.44 -9.35 -16.21
CA ALA A 85 8.97 -9.19 -14.85
C ALA A 85 9.81 -7.91 -14.66
N ALA A 86 10.44 -7.40 -15.70
CA ALA A 86 11.26 -6.19 -15.68
C ALA A 86 10.51 -4.91 -16.07
N THR A 87 9.24 -5.00 -16.44
CA THR A 87 8.47 -3.84 -16.88
C THR A 87 8.19 -2.91 -15.70
N ALA A 88 8.70 -1.69 -15.76
CA ALA A 88 8.32 -0.61 -14.86
C ALA A 88 6.89 -0.14 -15.22
N HIS A 89 5.89 -0.74 -14.56
CA HIS A 89 4.49 -0.45 -14.81
C HIS A 89 4.03 0.77 -14.01
N LEU A 90 3.13 1.57 -14.57
CA LEU A 90 2.52 2.70 -13.88
C LEU A 90 1.69 2.21 -12.68
N THR A 91 1.99 2.71 -11.49
CA THR A 91 1.34 2.28 -10.23
C THR A 91 0.03 3.00 -9.95
N TRP A 92 -0.25 4.10 -10.67
CA TRP A 92 -1.36 5.00 -10.34
C TRP A 92 -1.35 5.36 -8.84
N SER A 93 -2.51 5.28 -8.19
CA SER A 93 -2.65 5.70 -6.78
C SER A 93 -1.92 4.81 -5.76
N MET A 94 -1.35 3.67 -6.14
CA MET A 94 -0.42 2.96 -5.25
C MET A 94 0.81 3.83 -4.91
N ALA A 95 1.13 4.83 -5.74
CA ALA A 95 2.14 5.84 -5.45
C ALA A 95 1.91 6.58 -4.12
N LYS A 96 0.65 6.74 -3.68
CA LYS A 96 0.33 7.36 -2.39
C LYS A 96 0.87 6.54 -1.21
N SER A 97 0.71 5.22 -1.29
CA SER A 97 1.25 4.29 -0.28
C SER A 97 2.78 4.25 -0.34
N VAL A 98 3.37 4.34 -1.55
CA VAL A 98 4.83 4.47 -1.72
C VAL A 98 5.32 5.77 -1.09
N MET A 99 4.65 6.91 -1.34
CA MET A 99 4.98 8.20 -0.72
C MET A 99 4.87 8.13 0.81
N ALA A 100 3.81 7.53 1.34
CA ALA A 100 3.68 7.33 2.79
C ALA A 100 4.80 6.46 3.36
N THR A 101 5.27 5.47 2.59
CA THR A 101 6.41 4.62 3.02
C THR A 101 7.71 5.43 3.06
N VAL A 102 7.98 6.27 2.04
CA VAL A 102 9.13 7.21 2.04
C VAL A 102 9.03 8.19 3.21
N MET A 103 7.85 8.75 3.47
CA MET A 103 7.63 9.62 4.63
C MET A 103 7.85 8.88 5.96
N GLY A 104 7.59 7.57 6.00
CA GLY A 104 7.86 6.76 7.19
C GLY A 104 9.33 6.72 7.58
N VAL A 105 10.24 6.73 6.59
CA VAL A 105 11.69 6.87 6.86
C VAL A 105 11.98 8.25 7.44
N ALA A 106 11.48 9.32 6.81
CA ALA A 106 11.65 10.68 7.32
C ALA A 106 11.07 10.90 8.73
N TYR A 107 9.95 10.22 9.03
CA TYR A 107 9.37 10.20 10.38
C TYR A 107 10.30 9.51 11.38
N GLY A 108 10.89 8.37 11.01
CA GLY A 108 11.90 7.67 11.81
C GLY A 108 13.15 8.49 12.06
N GLU A 109 13.54 9.35 11.13
CA GLU A 109 14.62 10.31 11.24
C GLU A 109 14.24 11.55 12.09
N GLY A 110 13.01 11.65 12.57
CA GLY A 110 12.52 12.78 13.35
C GLY A 110 12.35 14.08 12.56
N ARG A 111 12.19 14.00 11.22
CA ARG A 111 12.08 15.18 10.34
C ARG A 111 10.76 15.93 10.52
N PHE A 112 9.73 15.28 11.01
CA PHE A 112 8.41 15.88 11.23
C PHE A 112 7.60 15.15 12.30
N ARG A 113 6.49 15.77 12.70
CA ARG A 113 5.50 15.19 13.62
C ARG A 113 4.14 15.11 12.95
N LEU A 114 3.35 14.06 13.25
CA LEU A 114 2.00 13.87 12.70
C LEU A 114 1.02 14.97 13.13
N ASP A 115 1.19 15.50 14.33
CA ASP A 115 0.36 16.56 14.92
C ASP A 115 0.78 17.98 14.56
N ALA A 116 1.91 18.14 13.85
CA ALA A 116 2.39 19.44 13.42
C ALA A 116 1.55 19.99 12.26
N PRO A 117 1.28 21.32 12.23
CA PRO A 117 0.69 21.98 11.07
C PRO A 117 1.52 21.76 9.80
N VAL A 118 0.86 21.46 8.69
CA VAL A 118 1.53 21.33 7.39
C VAL A 118 2.30 22.59 7.00
N ALA A 119 1.79 23.76 7.40
CA ALA A 119 2.40 25.05 7.16
C ALA A 119 3.82 25.21 7.74
N GLU A 120 4.21 24.40 8.75
CA GLU A 120 5.59 24.36 9.25
C GLU A 120 6.56 23.81 8.21
N TYR A 121 6.08 22.94 7.32
CA TYR A 121 6.89 22.23 6.32
C TYR A 121 6.61 22.69 4.88
N TYR A 122 5.47 23.35 4.64
CA TYR A 122 5.08 23.83 3.32
C TYR A 122 4.34 25.17 3.45
N GLN A 123 5.08 26.27 3.27
CA GLN A 123 4.60 27.63 3.50
C GLN A 123 3.33 28.00 2.73
N PRO A 124 3.09 27.58 1.47
CA PRO A 124 1.82 27.84 0.80
C PRO A 124 0.58 27.34 1.54
N PHE A 125 0.75 26.42 2.50
CA PHE A 125 -0.32 25.94 3.39
C PHE A 125 -0.60 26.86 4.60
N ALA A 126 0.06 28.02 4.72
CA ALA A 126 -0.19 29.00 5.78
C ALA A 126 -1.64 29.52 5.79
N ALA A 127 -2.35 29.45 4.65
CA ALA A 127 -3.80 29.74 4.58
C ALA A 127 -4.66 28.69 5.35
N HIS A 128 -4.09 27.55 5.68
CA HIS A 128 -4.74 26.41 6.35
C HIS A 128 -4.01 25.99 7.64
N PRO A 129 -3.84 26.87 8.62
CA PRO A 129 -2.92 26.66 9.75
C PRO A 129 -3.35 25.52 10.69
N GLN A 130 -4.59 25.04 10.59
CA GLN A 130 -5.11 23.96 11.43
C GLN A 130 -4.95 22.57 10.78
N ILE A 131 -4.58 22.51 9.49
CA ILE A 131 -4.38 21.24 8.81
C ILE A 131 -3.02 20.66 9.23
N LYS A 132 -3.05 19.47 9.82
CA LYS A 132 -1.87 18.74 10.30
C LYS A 132 -1.40 17.72 9.27
N VAL A 133 -0.14 17.30 9.35
CA VAL A 133 0.43 16.25 8.51
C VAL A 133 -0.41 14.96 8.58
N GLY A 134 -0.82 14.55 9.79
CA GLY A 134 -1.69 13.38 9.98
C GLY A 134 -3.06 13.50 9.33
N HIS A 135 -3.60 14.72 9.15
CA HIS A 135 -4.86 14.93 8.42
C HIS A 135 -4.70 14.60 6.93
N LEU A 136 -3.59 15.06 6.30
CA LEU A 136 -3.30 14.76 4.90
C LEU A 136 -3.05 13.26 4.68
N LEU A 137 -2.33 12.61 5.61
CA LEU A 137 -2.07 11.17 5.56
C LEU A 137 -3.36 10.34 5.63
N ASN A 138 -4.38 10.83 6.33
CA ASN A 138 -5.68 10.18 6.44
C ASN A 138 -6.71 10.67 5.40
N TRP A 139 -6.30 11.48 4.40
CA TRP A 139 -7.22 12.12 3.46
C TRP A 139 -8.37 12.83 4.17
N ALA A 140 -8.02 13.61 5.16
CA ALA A 140 -8.96 14.32 6.03
C ALA A 140 -8.57 15.80 6.19
N SER A 141 -8.01 16.42 5.15
CA SER A 141 -7.64 17.85 5.15
C SER A 141 -8.84 18.78 5.36
N GLY A 142 -10.02 18.38 4.92
CA GLY A 142 -11.22 19.22 4.90
C GLY A 142 -11.25 20.18 3.71
N LEU A 143 -10.30 20.11 2.78
CA LEU A 143 -10.32 20.90 1.55
C LEU A 143 -11.47 20.45 0.64
N ASP A 144 -12.06 21.39 -0.11
CA ASP A 144 -13.04 21.09 -1.17
C ASP A 144 -12.31 20.47 -2.36
N TRP A 145 -12.35 19.14 -2.43
CA TRP A 145 -11.64 18.35 -3.42
C TRP A 145 -12.59 17.41 -4.15
N GLN A 146 -12.44 17.33 -5.48
CA GLN A 146 -13.21 16.45 -6.35
C GLN A 146 -12.26 15.46 -7.04
N GLU A 147 -12.37 14.19 -6.66
CA GLU A 147 -11.57 13.08 -7.19
C GLU A 147 -12.40 12.28 -8.18
N ASP A 148 -12.61 12.80 -9.39
CA ASP A 148 -13.41 12.17 -10.43
C ASP A 148 -12.69 12.24 -11.77
N TYR A 149 -12.40 11.08 -12.36
CA TYR A 149 -11.69 10.99 -13.65
C TYR A 149 -12.66 10.80 -14.84
N GLU A 150 -13.76 10.08 -14.66
CA GLU A 150 -14.60 9.56 -15.73
C GLU A 150 -15.93 10.31 -15.88
N TYR A 151 -16.61 10.60 -14.77
CA TYR A 151 -18.00 11.09 -14.83
C TYR A 151 -18.12 12.60 -14.96
N ALA A 152 -17.22 13.35 -14.33
CA ALA A 152 -17.24 14.80 -14.35
C ALA A 152 -15.82 15.42 -14.48
N PRO A 153 -15.01 15.03 -15.48
CA PRO A 153 -13.60 15.43 -15.57
C PRO A 153 -13.39 16.95 -15.63
N LEU A 154 -14.32 17.70 -16.19
CA LEU A 154 -14.24 19.17 -16.27
C LEU A 154 -14.44 19.87 -14.91
N LYS A 155 -15.06 19.20 -13.94
CA LYS A 155 -15.24 19.69 -12.57
C LYS A 155 -14.24 19.08 -11.59
N SER A 156 -13.44 18.15 -12.06
CA SER A 156 -12.54 17.37 -11.23
C SER A 156 -11.30 18.16 -10.82
N SER A 157 -11.03 18.22 -9.51
CA SER A 157 -9.81 18.80 -8.98
C SER A 157 -8.58 17.99 -9.39
N VAL A 158 -8.66 16.65 -9.32
CA VAL A 158 -7.54 15.78 -9.68
C VAL A 158 -7.19 15.88 -11.17
N VAL A 159 -8.17 15.92 -12.08
CA VAL A 159 -7.91 16.11 -13.51
C VAL A 159 -7.29 17.50 -13.77
N ALA A 160 -7.80 18.54 -13.11
CA ALA A 160 -7.23 19.88 -13.22
C ALA A 160 -5.79 19.95 -12.70
N MET A 161 -5.50 19.26 -11.60
CA MET A 161 -4.17 19.21 -11.02
C MET A 161 -3.17 18.45 -11.90
N LEU A 162 -3.52 17.24 -12.33
CA LEU A 162 -2.57 16.36 -13.04
C LEU A 162 -2.37 16.75 -14.50
N TYR A 163 -3.41 17.24 -15.19
CA TYR A 163 -3.37 17.34 -16.66
C TYR A 163 -3.47 18.76 -17.21
N THR A 164 -3.95 19.72 -16.42
CA THR A 164 -4.18 21.08 -16.93
C THR A 164 -3.56 22.16 -16.04
N ARG A 165 -4.36 22.96 -15.36
CA ARG A 165 -3.94 24.19 -14.67
C ARG A 165 -3.06 23.97 -13.42
N GLY A 166 -3.11 22.81 -12.80
CA GLY A 166 -2.32 22.48 -11.61
C GLY A 166 -0.96 21.83 -11.89
N ARG A 167 -0.71 21.36 -13.13
CA ARG A 167 0.46 20.53 -13.45
C ARG A 167 1.82 21.21 -13.25
N ALA A 168 1.86 22.53 -13.16
CA ALA A 168 3.09 23.28 -12.95
C ALA A 168 3.58 23.18 -11.49
N ASP A 169 2.65 23.22 -10.53
CA ASP A 169 2.87 23.03 -9.10
C ASP A 169 1.60 22.44 -8.50
N MET A 170 1.59 21.14 -8.37
CA MET A 170 0.41 20.38 -7.93
C MET A 170 0.07 20.64 -6.47
N ALA A 171 1.08 20.86 -5.65
CA ALA A 171 0.89 21.14 -4.23
C ALA A 171 0.34 22.57 -4.01
N ALA A 172 0.87 23.58 -4.73
CA ALA A 172 0.35 24.94 -4.68
C ALA A 172 -1.08 25.02 -5.23
N PHE A 173 -1.38 24.28 -6.30
CA PHE A 173 -2.75 24.14 -6.81
C PHE A 173 -3.70 23.62 -5.72
N THR A 174 -3.28 22.61 -4.96
CA THR A 174 -4.09 22.05 -3.87
C THR A 174 -4.23 23.04 -2.71
N ALA A 175 -3.15 23.72 -2.32
CA ALA A 175 -3.15 24.72 -1.27
C ALA A 175 -4.08 25.91 -1.55
N ALA A 176 -4.39 26.17 -2.82
CA ALA A 176 -5.32 27.22 -3.22
C ALA A 176 -6.81 26.85 -3.08
N HIS A 177 -7.14 25.58 -2.74
CA HIS A 177 -8.52 25.17 -2.49
C HIS A 177 -9.00 25.71 -1.15
N THR A 178 -10.28 26.04 -1.08
CA THR A 178 -10.94 26.41 0.19
C THR A 178 -11.26 25.16 1.00
N ALA A 179 -11.32 25.28 2.32
CA ALA A 179 -11.86 24.25 3.17
C ALA A 179 -13.40 24.32 3.20
N ASP A 180 -14.06 23.17 3.11
CA ASP A 180 -15.52 23.02 3.26
C ASP A 180 -15.89 22.13 4.47
N ALA A 181 -14.88 21.66 5.20
CA ALA A 181 -15.02 20.94 6.46
C ALA A 181 -13.86 21.24 7.40
N GLU A 182 -14.07 20.99 8.71
CA GLU A 182 -13.00 21.05 9.69
C GLU A 182 -11.94 19.96 9.41
N PRO A 183 -10.64 20.28 9.52
CA PRO A 183 -9.57 19.30 9.36
C PRO A 183 -9.73 18.13 10.32
N GLY A 184 -9.61 16.92 9.80
CA GLY A 184 -9.78 15.70 10.57
C GLY A 184 -11.23 15.29 10.84
N ALA A 185 -12.23 16.08 10.45
CA ALA A 185 -13.64 15.79 10.77
C ALA A 185 -14.20 14.63 9.89
N ARG A 186 -13.78 14.55 8.64
CA ARG A 186 -14.28 13.53 7.70
C ARG A 186 -13.21 13.08 6.72
N PHE A 187 -13.35 11.85 6.27
CA PHE A 187 -12.59 11.31 5.16
C PHE A 187 -13.08 11.88 3.82
N ARG A 188 -12.13 12.29 2.98
CA ARG A 188 -12.36 12.62 1.58
C ARG A 188 -11.10 12.26 0.80
N TYR A 189 -11.15 11.19 0.02
CA TYR A 189 -10.00 10.77 -0.79
C TYR A 189 -9.50 11.92 -1.67
N SER A 190 -8.19 12.21 -1.59
CA SER A 190 -7.58 13.37 -2.23
C SER A 190 -6.17 13.07 -2.74
N SER A 191 -6.01 13.12 -4.05
CA SER A 191 -4.68 13.16 -4.69
C SER A 191 -3.94 14.45 -4.36
N GLY A 192 -4.67 15.54 -4.10
CA GLY A 192 -4.09 16.81 -3.67
C GLY A 192 -3.37 16.69 -2.34
N ASP A 193 -3.99 16.07 -1.32
CA ASP A 193 -3.36 15.85 -0.02
C ASP A 193 -2.02 15.12 -0.16
N SER A 194 -1.94 14.11 -1.02
CA SER A 194 -0.70 13.35 -1.25
C SER A 194 0.39 14.17 -1.95
N ASN A 195 0.03 15.07 -2.87
CA ASN A 195 1.00 15.96 -3.50
C ASN A 195 1.49 17.07 -2.56
N VAL A 196 0.63 17.55 -1.65
CA VAL A 196 1.07 18.47 -0.56
C VAL A 196 2.04 17.76 0.38
N LEU A 197 1.80 16.47 0.73
CA LEU A 197 2.77 15.68 1.51
C LEU A 197 4.12 15.58 0.80
N ALA A 198 4.14 15.37 -0.51
CA ALA A 198 5.38 15.32 -1.29
C ALA A 198 6.14 16.67 -1.28
N ALA A 199 5.42 17.79 -1.37
CA ALA A 199 6.02 19.12 -1.26
C ALA A 199 6.51 19.44 0.17
N ALA A 200 5.76 19.01 1.18
CA ALA A 200 6.20 19.13 2.57
C ALA A 200 7.47 18.31 2.84
N LEU A 201 7.54 17.07 2.31
CA LEU A 201 8.73 16.23 2.41
C LEU A 201 9.98 16.93 1.86
N LYS A 202 9.85 17.66 0.74
CA LYS A 202 10.95 18.43 0.14
C LYS A 202 11.60 19.38 1.16
N ASN A 203 10.81 20.06 1.97
CA ASN A 203 11.33 20.94 3.01
C ASN A 203 11.79 20.18 4.26
N MET A 204 11.17 19.05 4.59
CA MET A 204 11.54 18.22 5.74
C MET A 204 12.96 17.63 5.59
N VAL A 205 13.32 17.21 4.36
CA VAL A 205 14.62 16.57 4.08
C VAL A 205 15.66 17.52 3.49
N GLY A 206 15.21 18.69 3.04
CA GLY A 206 16.05 19.69 2.35
C GLY A 206 16.03 19.53 0.83
N GLU A 207 16.03 20.65 0.12
CA GLU A 207 15.87 20.69 -1.33
C GLU A 207 16.96 19.92 -2.08
N GLU A 208 18.20 19.99 -1.59
CA GLU A 208 19.36 19.30 -2.17
C GLU A 208 19.20 17.77 -2.09
N ALA A 209 18.79 17.26 -0.93
CA ALA A 209 18.61 15.81 -0.72
C ALA A 209 17.34 15.26 -1.37
N TYR A 210 16.30 16.10 -1.52
CA TYR A 210 14.96 15.65 -1.96
C TYR A 210 14.97 14.91 -3.29
N ALA A 211 15.82 15.36 -4.21
CA ALA A 211 15.90 14.79 -5.56
C ALA A 211 16.15 13.26 -5.56
N ASP A 212 16.99 12.79 -4.64
CA ASP A 212 17.43 11.41 -4.53
C ASP A 212 16.86 10.71 -3.29
N TYR A 213 16.14 11.46 -2.43
CA TYR A 213 15.68 10.95 -1.14
C TYR A 213 14.85 9.65 -1.22
N PRO A 214 13.88 9.47 -2.13
CA PRO A 214 13.17 8.20 -2.23
C PRO A 214 14.08 7.02 -2.52
N TRP A 215 15.16 7.24 -3.32
CA TRP A 215 16.14 6.19 -3.63
C TRP A 215 17.03 5.92 -2.43
N THR A 216 17.70 6.92 -1.91
CA THR A 216 18.68 6.75 -0.82
C THR A 216 18.06 6.29 0.49
N ALA A 217 16.82 6.75 0.78
CA ALA A 217 16.13 6.45 2.03
C ALA A 217 15.35 5.12 1.99
N LEU A 218 14.81 4.72 0.83
CA LEU A 218 13.92 3.57 0.74
C LEU A 218 14.30 2.60 -0.39
N PHE A 219 14.42 3.05 -1.65
CA PHE A 219 14.50 2.12 -2.77
C PHE A 219 15.82 1.36 -2.82
N ASP A 220 16.96 2.02 -2.62
CA ASP A 220 18.28 1.39 -2.60
C ASP A 220 18.42 0.41 -1.42
N PRO A 221 18.04 0.77 -0.17
CA PRO A 221 18.03 -0.18 0.95
C PRO A 221 17.18 -1.43 0.69
N LEU A 222 16.05 -1.28 -0.01
CA LEU A 222 15.20 -2.41 -0.38
C LEU A 222 15.69 -3.17 -1.61
N GLY A 223 16.70 -2.67 -2.34
CA GLY A 223 17.17 -3.24 -3.60
C GLY A 223 16.18 -3.07 -4.76
N ILE A 224 15.35 -2.01 -4.74
CA ILE A 224 14.45 -1.64 -5.83
C ILE A 224 15.26 -0.99 -6.95
N LYS A 225 15.18 -1.54 -8.17
CA LYS A 225 16.04 -1.15 -9.31
C LYS A 225 15.27 -0.52 -10.47
N THR A 226 13.96 -0.76 -10.57
CA THR A 226 13.16 -0.33 -11.72
C THR A 226 12.34 0.92 -11.45
N ALA A 227 12.45 1.52 -10.26
CA ALA A 227 11.66 2.66 -9.87
C ALA A 227 11.97 3.90 -10.74
N VAL A 228 10.91 4.49 -11.28
CA VAL A 228 10.90 5.82 -11.90
C VAL A 228 9.77 6.61 -11.28
N TRP A 229 10.02 7.86 -10.90
CA TRP A 229 9.00 8.71 -10.31
C TRP A 229 9.03 10.10 -10.95
N GLU A 230 7.91 10.46 -11.58
CA GLU A 230 7.79 11.77 -12.24
C GLU A 230 7.68 12.90 -11.21
N ARG A 231 8.11 14.09 -11.64
CA ARG A 231 7.98 15.34 -10.90
C ARG A 231 7.15 16.34 -11.69
N ASP A 232 6.47 17.22 -10.98
CA ASP A 232 5.86 18.40 -11.60
C ASP A 232 6.93 19.45 -11.97
N ALA A 233 6.51 20.56 -12.59
CA ALA A 233 7.45 21.58 -13.01
C ALA A 233 8.08 22.38 -11.83
N ALA A 234 7.52 22.28 -10.62
CA ALA A 234 8.12 22.79 -9.39
C ALA A 234 9.19 21.83 -8.82
N GLY A 235 9.46 20.69 -9.48
CA GLY A 235 10.43 19.70 -9.05
C GLY A 235 9.95 18.81 -7.90
N THR A 236 8.64 18.80 -7.62
CA THR A 236 8.02 17.98 -6.58
C THR A 236 7.59 16.64 -7.18
N PHE A 237 7.91 15.52 -6.51
CA PHE A 237 7.40 14.21 -6.93
C PHE A 237 5.89 14.20 -6.94
N VAL A 238 5.30 13.60 -7.97
CA VAL A 238 3.85 13.41 -8.04
C VAL A 238 3.47 12.32 -7.04
N GLY A 239 3.32 12.72 -5.76
CA GLY A 239 3.13 11.81 -4.63
C GLY A 239 1.82 11.02 -4.68
N SER A 240 0.88 11.46 -5.51
CA SER A 240 -0.42 10.81 -5.69
C SER A 240 -0.43 9.77 -6.80
N SER A 241 0.54 9.81 -7.74
CA SER A 241 0.54 9.02 -8.97
C SER A 241 1.92 9.04 -9.64
N TYR A 242 2.03 8.49 -10.85
CA TYR A 242 3.20 8.56 -11.74
C TYR A 242 4.51 8.04 -11.15
N ALA A 243 4.42 7.13 -10.19
CA ALA A 243 5.50 6.21 -9.86
C ALA A 243 5.35 4.96 -10.75
N TYR A 244 6.48 4.47 -11.24
CA TYR A 244 6.56 3.26 -12.07
C TYR A 244 7.56 2.32 -11.42
N MET A 245 7.21 1.04 -11.33
CA MET A 245 8.14 0.00 -10.89
C MET A 245 7.64 -1.38 -11.30
N SER A 246 8.55 -2.34 -11.34
CA SER A 246 8.18 -3.74 -11.61
C SER A 246 7.32 -4.31 -10.47
N ALA A 247 6.57 -5.37 -10.78
CA ALA A 247 5.79 -6.07 -9.75
C ALA A 247 6.71 -6.62 -8.64
N ARG A 248 7.87 -7.14 -9.01
CA ARG A 248 8.87 -7.66 -8.07
C ARG A 248 9.44 -6.58 -7.16
N ASP A 249 9.68 -5.38 -7.67
CA ASP A 249 10.15 -4.24 -6.89
C ASP A 249 9.07 -3.68 -5.97
N LEU A 250 7.82 -3.55 -6.46
CA LEU A 250 6.70 -3.10 -5.63
C LEU A 250 6.44 -4.07 -4.46
N ALA A 251 6.61 -5.37 -4.68
CA ALA A 251 6.48 -6.38 -3.63
C ALA A 251 7.47 -6.20 -2.47
N ARG A 252 8.67 -5.60 -2.70
CA ARG A 252 9.65 -5.31 -1.65
C ARG A 252 9.10 -4.28 -0.63
N ILE A 253 8.34 -3.30 -1.11
CA ILE A 253 7.61 -2.37 -0.23
C ILE A 253 6.56 -3.13 0.59
N GLY A 254 5.84 -4.06 -0.03
CA GLY A 254 4.89 -4.93 0.68
C GLY A 254 5.57 -5.77 1.78
N LEU A 255 6.74 -6.33 1.49
CA LEU A 255 7.50 -7.13 2.46
C LEU A 255 7.97 -6.28 3.65
N LEU A 256 8.43 -5.05 3.41
CA LEU A 256 8.78 -4.11 4.45
C LEU A 256 7.57 -3.83 5.38
N MET A 257 6.40 -3.59 4.79
CA MET A 257 5.17 -3.38 5.56
C MET A 257 4.74 -4.64 6.30
N GLN A 258 4.90 -5.82 5.72
CA GLN A 258 4.58 -7.11 6.34
C GLN A 258 5.39 -7.36 7.61
N HIS A 259 6.66 -6.95 7.62
CA HIS A 259 7.60 -7.11 8.73
C HIS A 259 7.69 -5.86 9.64
N ASP A 260 6.60 -5.10 9.80
CA ASP A 260 6.52 -3.95 10.70
C ASP A 260 7.62 -2.89 10.46
N GLY A 261 8.02 -2.71 9.21
CA GLY A 261 9.04 -1.74 8.81
C GLY A 261 10.48 -2.23 8.96
N ARG A 262 10.68 -3.52 9.25
CA ARG A 262 12.00 -4.13 9.31
C ARG A 262 12.39 -4.73 7.94
N TRP A 263 13.66 -4.57 7.58
CA TRP A 263 14.27 -5.17 6.38
C TRP A 263 15.59 -5.84 6.77
N GLY A 264 15.63 -7.16 6.75
CA GLY A 264 16.74 -7.91 7.35
C GLY A 264 16.87 -7.53 8.83
N ASP A 265 18.06 -7.12 9.22
CA ASP A 265 18.37 -6.68 10.61
C ASP A 265 18.11 -5.18 10.84
N GLN A 266 17.67 -4.43 9.83
CA GLN A 266 17.47 -2.98 9.90
C GLN A 266 15.99 -2.62 10.10
N GLN A 267 15.73 -1.72 11.05
CA GLN A 267 14.42 -1.07 11.20
C GLN A 267 14.40 0.18 10.31
N LEU A 268 13.88 0.07 9.09
CA LEU A 268 13.79 1.19 8.15
C LEU A 268 12.62 2.12 8.46
N LEU A 269 11.48 1.57 8.86
CA LEU A 269 10.33 2.34 9.32
C LEU A 269 10.09 2.06 10.79
N PRO A 270 9.84 3.08 11.63
CA PRO A 270 9.38 2.81 13.00
C PRO A 270 8.10 1.97 12.99
N LYS A 271 8.01 0.97 13.88
CA LYS A 271 6.78 0.17 14.02
C LYS A 271 5.54 1.06 14.21
N ALA A 272 5.68 2.14 14.99
CA ALA A 272 4.59 3.11 15.21
C ALA A 272 4.07 3.73 13.90
N TRP A 273 4.92 3.90 12.87
CA TRP A 273 4.50 4.35 11.56
C TRP A 273 3.68 3.30 10.83
N VAL A 274 4.11 2.04 10.85
CA VAL A 274 3.37 0.93 10.24
C VAL A 274 2.02 0.73 10.95
N ASP A 275 2.01 0.81 12.29
CA ASP A 275 0.78 0.76 13.07
C ASP A 275 -0.18 1.91 12.70
N PHE A 276 0.34 3.13 12.50
CA PHE A 276 -0.45 4.26 12.02
C PHE A 276 -1.07 3.98 10.63
N ASN A 277 -0.30 3.42 9.70
CA ASN A 277 -0.82 3.06 8.37
C ASN A 277 -1.88 1.96 8.41
N ARG A 278 -1.84 1.07 9.41
CA ARG A 278 -2.80 -0.04 9.62
C ARG A 278 -3.97 0.32 10.53
N THR A 279 -4.01 1.54 11.06
CA THR A 279 -5.09 1.99 11.95
C THR A 279 -6.17 2.70 11.15
N PRO A 280 -7.44 2.25 11.24
CA PRO A 280 -8.56 2.97 10.64
C PRO A 280 -8.58 4.43 11.06
N PHE A 281 -8.84 5.33 10.12
CA PHE A 281 -9.05 6.73 10.44
C PHE A 281 -10.23 6.85 11.42
N ALA A 282 -9.99 7.43 12.59
CA ALA A 282 -10.93 7.38 13.72
C ALA A 282 -12.31 8.01 13.40
N ASN A 283 -12.35 9.01 12.52
CA ASN A 283 -13.57 9.70 12.11
C ASN A 283 -14.10 9.20 10.75
N TYR A 284 -13.62 8.05 10.27
CA TYR A 284 -14.17 7.47 9.06
C TYR A 284 -15.61 7.04 9.27
N GLN A 285 -16.48 7.49 8.37
CA GLN A 285 -17.88 7.09 8.31
C GLN A 285 -18.15 6.47 6.95
N PRO A 286 -18.56 5.19 6.90
CA PRO A 286 -18.91 4.53 5.64
C PRO A 286 -20.02 5.28 4.91
N GLN A 287 -19.87 5.39 3.59
CA GLN A 287 -20.92 5.96 2.74
C GLN A 287 -21.98 4.91 2.47
N ALA A 288 -23.26 5.28 2.64
CA ALA A 288 -24.38 4.36 2.43
C ALA A 288 -24.43 3.80 0.99
N GLU A 289 -23.96 4.61 0.04
CA GLU A 289 -23.92 4.27 -1.39
C GLU A 289 -22.74 3.35 -1.76
N LYS A 290 -21.76 3.21 -0.84
CA LYS A 290 -20.53 2.42 -1.03
C LYS A 290 -20.26 1.55 0.20
N PRO A 291 -21.16 0.60 0.52
CA PRO A 291 -21.05 -0.17 1.76
C PRO A 291 -19.79 -1.06 1.84
N ASP A 292 -19.16 -1.34 0.70
CA ASP A 292 -17.97 -2.16 0.57
C ASP A 292 -16.72 -1.31 0.25
N GLU A 293 -16.77 0.01 0.49
CA GLU A 293 -15.60 0.86 0.33
C GLU A 293 -14.53 0.48 1.37
N ALA A 294 -13.28 0.38 0.90
CA ALA A 294 -12.17 0.05 1.78
C ALA A 294 -11.96 1.14 2.84
N VAL A 295 -11.61 0.72 4.05
CA VAL A 295 -11.41 1.63 5.19
C VAL A 295 -10.06 2.36 5.04
N PRO A 296 -10.02 3.70 5.13
CA PRO A 296 -8.76 4.43 5.04
C PRO A 296 -7.90 4.27 6.29
N GLY A 297 -6.63 4.00 6.10
CA GLY A 297 -5.55 4.18 7.05
C GLY A 297 -4.54 5.19 6.49
N GLY A 298 -3.37 5.39 7.06
CA GLY A 298 -2.37 6.38 6.64
C GLY A 298 -1.88 6.21 5.19
N GLN A 299 -2.63 6.64 4.19
CA GLN A 299 -2.41 6.47 2.74
C GLN A 299 -2.47 5.00 2.25
N TRP A 300 -3.04 4.11 3.05
CA TRP A 300 -3.32 2.72 2.74
C TRP A 300 -4.81 2.42 2.91
N TRP A 301 -5.24 1.26 2.43
CA TRP A 301 -6.60 0.77 2.54
C TRP A 301 -6.64 -0.51 3.37
N LEU A 302 -7.63 -0.62 4.23
CA LEU A 302 -7.74 -1.66 5.26
C LEU A 302 -8.98 -2.52 5.03
N ASN A 303 -8.85 -3.81 5.33
CA ASN A 303 -9.97 -4.74 5.41
C ASN A 303 -10.58 -4.78 6.83
N ALA A 304 -10.60 -3.65 7.51
CA ALA A 304 -11.04 -3.56 8.87
C ALA A 304 -12.57 -3.50 8.99
N ALA A 305 -13.10 -4.11 10.03
CA ALA A 305 -14.49 -3.88 10.43
C ALA A 305 -14.61 -2.52 11.12
N VAL A 306 -15.54 -1.70 10.66
CA VAL A 306 -15.87 -0.41 11.29
C VAL A 306 -17.38 -0.34 11.56
N ALA A 307 -17.77 0.44 12.55
CA ALA A 307 -19.19 0.58 12.90
C ALA A 307 -20.00 1.09 11.70
N GLY A 308 -21.08 0.39 11.38
CA GLY A 308 -21.99 0.77 10.28
C GLY A 308 -21.58 0.28 8.89
N ALA A 309 -20.44 -0.43 8.74
CA ALA A 309 -20.03 -1.04 7.47
C ALA A 309 -19.73 -2.52 7.59
N ARG A 310 -19.82 -3.23 6.47
CA ARG A 310 -19.26 -4.56 6.33
C ARG A 310 -17.76 -4.45 6.10
N ARG A 311 -17.04 -5.51 6.41
CA ARG A 311 -15.65 -5.64 6.00
C ARG A 311 -15.58 -5.62 4.47
N PRO A 312 -14.70 -4.79 3.86
CA PRO A 312 -14.68 -4.62 2.39
C PRO A 312 -14.43 -5.92 1.63
N TRP A 313 -13.59 -6.78 2.16
CA TRP A 313 -13.21 -8.06 1.54
C TRP A 313 -13.42 -9.21 2.53
N PRO A 314 -14.66 -9.68 2.71
CA PRO A 314 -15.02 -10.65 3.75
C PRO A 314 -14.34 -12.03 3.57
N ASP A 315 -13.96 -12.41 2.35
CA ASP A 315 -13.26 -13.66 2.06
C ASP A 315 -11.73 -13.59 2.29
N ALA A 316 -11.19 -12.39 2.58
CA ALA A 316 -9.78 -12.19 2.94
C ALA A 316 -9.61 -11.97 4.45
N PRO A 317 -8.43 -12.25 5.03
CA PRO A 317 -8.12 -11.93 6.42
C PRO A 317 -8.33 -10.45 6.75
N GLU A 318 -8.70 -10.16 8.01
CA GLU A 318 -8.98 -8.79 8.46
C GLU A 318 -7.74 -7.88 8.42
N ASP A 319 -6.55 -8.46 8.60
CA ASP A 319 -5.28 -7.75 8.54
C ASP A 319 -4.79 -7.42 7.12
N THR A 320 -5.62 -7.67 6.09
CA THR A 320 -5.29 -7.32 4.70
C THR A 320 -5.13 -5.82 4.56
N LEU A 321 -3.91 -5.40 4.23
CA LEU A 321 -3.51 -4.02 3.95
C LEU A 321 -3.30 -3.88 2.43
N VAL A 322 -3.82 -2.80 1.83
CA VAL A 322 -3.78 -2.63 0.38
C VAL A 322 -3.30 -1.24 -0.03
N ALA A 323 -2.29 -1.19 -0.90
CA ALA A 323 -2.08 -0.05 -1.78
C ALA A 323 -2.95 -0.25 -3.02
N SER A 324 -3.85 0.68 -3.32
CA SER A 324 -4.80 0.56 -4.44
C SER A 324 -4.50 1.56 -5.53
N GLY A 325 -4.44 1.10 -6.77
CA GLY A 325 -4.26 1.91 -7.97
C GLY A 325 -5.50 1.87 -8.86
N HIS A 326 -5.60 2.87 -9.74
CA HIS A 326 -6.68 2.98 -10.72
C HIS A 326 -6.76 1.72 -11.58
N TRP A 327 -7.96 1.36 -12.04
CA TRP A 327 -8.24 0.22 -12.91
C TRP A 327 -7.80 -1.14 -12.35
N GLY A 328 -8.13 -1.38 -11.08
CA GLY A 328 -8.00 -2.71 -10.47
C GLY A 328 -6.58 -3.08 -10.02
N GLN A 329 -5.64 -2.14 -10.02
CA GLN A 329 -4.29 -2.40 -9.54
C GLN A 329 -4.23 -2.49 -8.02
N GLY A 330 -3.30 -3.28 -7.49
CA GLY A 330 -3.12 -3.42 -6.05
C GLY A 330 -1.83 -4.13 -5.65
N LEU A 331 -1.27 -3.65 -4.53
CA LEU A 331 -0.34 -4.39 -3.71
C LEU A 331 -1.09 -4.77 -2.43
N TYR A 332 -1.20 -6.05 -2.17
CA TYR A 332 -1.88 -6.61 -1.01
C TYR A 332 -0.85 -7.21 -0.06
N VAL A 333 -0.96 -6.88 1.20
CA VAL A 333 -0.11 -7.40 2.28
C VAL A 333 -1.02 -8.09 3.30
N ILE A 334 -0.87 -9.41 3.47
CA ILE A 334 -1.64 -10.23 4.40
C ILE A 334 -0.65 -10.89 5.35
N ALA A 335 -0.37 -10.22 6.47
CA ALA A 335 0.69 -10.63 7.39
C ALA A 335 0.38 -11.97 8.06
N SER A 336 -0.88 -12.22 8.42
CA SER A 336 -1.33 -13.50 9.01
C SER A 336 -1.10 -14.72 8.11
N GLU A 337 -0.97 -14.51 6.79
CA GLU A 337 -0.73 -15.56 5.80
C GLU A 337 0.69 -15.54 5.23
N ASN A 338 1.58 -14.66 5.72
CA ASN A 338 2.88 -14.39 5.13
C ASN A 338 2.80 -14.14 3.61
N LEU A 339 1.76 -13.44 3.17
CA LEU A 339 1.37 -13.36 1.77
C LEU A 339 1.45 -11.92 1.24
N LEU A 340 2.07 -11.78 0.07
CA LEU A 340 2.07 -10.56 -0.73
C LEU A 340 1.49 -10.88 -2.10
N ILE A 341 0.66 -9.97 -2.62
CA ILE A 341 0.12 -10.08 -3.97
C ILE A 341 0.33 -8.73 -4.66
N VAL A 342 0.92 -8.73 -5.85
CA VAL A 342 0.96 -7.55 -6.71
C VAL A 342 0.16 -7.84 -7.97
N ARG A 343 -0.82 -6.99 -8.24
CA ARG A 343 -1.57 -7.03 -9.49
C ARG A 343 -1.45 -5.69 -10.21
N TYR A 344 -0.90 -5.71 -11.42
CA TYR A 344 -1.03 -4.61 -12.38
C TYR A 344 -2.14 -4.93 -13.37
N ALA A 345 -2.91 -3.92 -13.78
CA ALA A 345 -4.11 -4.12 -14.56
C ALA A 345 -4.62 -2.85 -15.27
N ASP A 346 -5.55 -3.05 -16.22
CA ASP A 346 -6.25 -2.01 -16.98
C ASP A 346 -7.76 -2.31 -17.04
N ASP A 347 -8.38 -2.64 -15.89
CA ASP A 347 -9.82 -2.92 -15.79
C ASP A 347 -10.64 -1.62 -15.82
N ARG A 348 -11.44 -1.39 -16.86
CA ARG A 348 -12.09 -0.08 -17.09
C ARG A 348 -13.59 -0.07 -16.88
N ASP A 349 -14.22 -1.22 -16.72
CA ASP A 349 -15.68 -1.36 -16.73
C ASP A 349 -16.27 -1.89 -15.42
N GLY A 350 -15.46 -1.98 -14.36
CA GLY A 350 -15.89 -2.50 -13.07
C GLY A 350 -16.04 -4.02 -12.99
N SER A 351 -15.58 -4.76 -13.99
CA SER A 351 -15.66 -6.24 -14.01
C SER A 351 -14.80 -6.93 -12.98
N PHE A 352 -13.78 -6.25 -12.45
CA PHE A 352 -12.90 -6.82 -11.45
C PHE A 352 -13.51 -6.74 -10.06
N ASP A 353 -13.75 -7.91 -9.46
CA ASP A 353 -14.17 -8.06 -8.08
C ASP A 353 -12.96 -8.42 -7.20
N ARG A 354 -12.54 -7.48 -6.36
CA ARG A 354 -11.36 -7.63 -5.49
C ARG A 354 -11.55 -8.72 -4.44
N ASN A 355 -12.75 -8.83 -3.85
CA ASN A 355 -13.02 -9.86 -2.86
C ASN A 355 -12.97 -11.26 -3.47
N HIS A 356 -13.60 -11.43 -4.64
CA HIS A 356 -13.55 -12.70 -5.37
C HIS A 356 -12.11 -13.05 -5.78
N PHE A 357 -11.35 -12.08 -6.28
CA PHE A 357 -9.94 -12.27 -6.61
C PHE A 357 -9.11 -12.77 -5.41
N LEU A 358 -9.25 -12.12 -4.24
CA LEU A 358 -8.53 -12.51 -3.02
C LEU A 358 -8.92 -13.92 -2.58
N LYS A 359 -10.23 -14.26 -2.64
CA LYS A 359 -10.72 -15.61 -2.37
C LYS A 359 -10.04 -16.66 -3.25
N LEU A 360 -9.93 -16.39 -4.57
CA LEU A 360 -9.29 -17.32 -5.51
C LEU A 360 -7.79 -17.48 -5.23
N VAL A 361 -7.07 -16.40 -4.92
CA VAL A 361 -5.64 -16.48 -4.54
C VAL A 361 -5.47 -17.34 -3.29
N LEU A 362 -6.24 -17.09 -2.24
CA LEU A 362 -6.16 -17.86 -0.99
C LEU A 362 -6.51 -19.34 -1.20
N ALA A 363 -7.52 -19.63 -2.02
CA ALA A 363 -7.89 -21.01 -2.37
C ALA A 363 -6.79 -21.72 -3.15
N ALA A 364 -6.14 -21.03 -4.10
CA ALA A 364 -5.04 -21.59 -4.88
C ALA A 364 -3.84 -22.00 -4.01
N LEU A 365 -3.60 -21.27 -2.90
CA LEU A 365 -2.47 -21.52 -1.99
C LEU A 365 -2.81 -22.47 -0.82
N SER A 366 -4.10 -22.69 -0.52
CA SER A 366 -4.50 -23.56 0.60
C SER A 366 -4.17 -25.04 0.39
N GLN A 367 -3.95 -25.47 -0.85
CA GLN A 367 -3.63 -26.87 -1.19
C GLN A 367 -2.14 -27.23 -1.01
N GLU A 368 -1.27 -26.24 -0.71
CA GLU A 368 0.17 -26.48 -0.47
C GLU A 368 0.49 -27.01 0.94
N VAL A 369 -0.48 -27.04 1.86
CA VAL A 369 -0.29 -27.38 3.29
C VAL A 369 -0.62 -28.85 3.59
N GLN A 370 -0.60 -29.76 2.63
CA GLN A 370 -0.61 -31.20 2.95
C GLN A 370 0.83 -31.73 2.93
N PRO A 371 1.35 -32.19 4.10
CA PRO A 371 2.66 -32.79 4.23
C PRO A 371 2.77 -34.13 3.52
#